data_eaca719d1e5df3aea204b243f7313579
#
_entry.id   eaca719d1e5df3aea204b243f7313579
#
_cell.length_a   1.000
_cell.length_b   1.000
_cell.length_c   1.000
_cell.angle_alpha   90.00
_cell.angle_beta   90.00
_cell.angle_gamma   90.00
#
_symmetry.space_group_name_H-M   'P 1'
#
loop_
_entity.id
_entity.type
_entity.pdbx_description
1 polymer ?
#
loop_
_entity_poly.entity_id
_entity_poly.type
_entity_poly.pdbx_seq_one_letter_code
_entity_poly.pdbx_strand_id
1 'polypeptide(L)'
;KMSENPHLSKDELKRYARHISLPSFGIEGQNKLRKSSVLCIGAGGLGSPCTMYLAAAGIGKLGIIDMDVVDESNIQRQILHGSSDIGVKKIDSAKDTLQEINPYVKLELYDEAFDENNAEVIAKNYDIIIDGTDNFPSRYLVNDTSVLLGIPYVYGSIFRFEGQVTVFSPSDGGPCYRCLFPDPPAKGAVPD
;
A
#
# COMPACT_ATOMS: atom_id res chain seq x y z
N LYS A 1 -9.21 -12.62 -22.50
CA LYS A 1 -9.28 -11.16 -22.33
C LYS A 1 -10.72 -10.82 -22.04
N MET A 2 -11.07 -10.68 -20.76
CA MET A 2 -12.35 -10.08 -20.39
C MET A 2 -12.24 -8.60 -20.77
N SER A 3 -13.17 -8.10 -21.57
CA SER A 3 -13.27 -6.67 -21.90
C SER A 3 -13.57 -5.93 -20.61
N GLU A 4 -12.62 -5.14 -20.12
CA GLU A 4 -12.86 -4.23 -19.01
C GLU A 4 -13.95 -3.25 -19.46
N ASN A 5 -15.11 -3.35 -18.83
CA ASN A 5 -16.17 -2.39 -19.03
C ASN A 5 -15.66 -1.02 -18.53
N PRO A 6 -15.50 -0.01 -19.37
CA PRO A 6 -14.93 1.29 -18.97
C PRO A 6 -15.79 2.05 -17.97
N HIS A 7 -17.00 1.58 -17.68
CA HIS A 7 -17.96 2.23 -16.80
C HIS A 7 -18.17 1.43 -15.51
N LEU A 8 -18.36 2.15 -14.40
CA LEU A 8 -18.78 1.56 -13.12
C LEU A 8 -20.09 0.80 -13.29
N SER A 9 -20.21 -0.38 -12.71
CA SER A 9 -21.45 -1.13 -12.63
C SER A 9 -22.49 -0.42 -11.77
N LYS A 10 -23.76 -0.84 -11.84
CA LYS A 10 -24.82 -0.28 -10.99
C LYS A 10 -24.51 -0.45 -9.49
N ASP A 11 -23.90 -1.57 -9.12
CA ASP A 11 -23.54 -1.86 -7.73
C ASP A 11 -22.34 -1.02 -7.27
N GLU A 12 -21.36 -0.81 -8.14
CA GLU A 12 -20.27 0.13 -7.87
C GLU A 12 -20.78 1.58 -7.74
N LEU A 13 -21.69 2.03 -8.60
CA LEU A 13 -22.30 3.35 -8.50
C LEU A 13 -23.05 3.54 -7.16
N LYS A 14 -23.74 2.51 -6.69
CA LYS A 14 -24.41 2.50 -5.38
C LYS A 14 -23.37 2.53 -4.24
N ARG A 15 -22.33 1.70 -4.33
CA ARG A 15 -21.26 1.60 -3.32
C ARG A 15 -20.55 2.92 -3.14
N TYR A 16 -20.19 3.58 -4.23
CA TYR A 16 -19.38 4.81 -4.22
C TYR A 16 -20.22 6.09 -4.32
N ALA A 17 -21.53 6.01 -4.10
CA ALA A 17 -22.45 7.16 -4.26
C ALA A 17 -22.00 8.40 -3.47
N ARG A 18 -21.44 8.21 -2.26
CA ARG A 18 -20.93 9.31 -1.42
C ARG A 18 -19.72 9.99 -2.02
N HIS A 19 -18.81 9.26 -2.63
CA HIS A 19 -17.67 9.82 -3.35
C HIS A 19 -18.14 10.58 -4.60
N ILE A 20 -19.04 9.96 -5.37
CA ILE A 20 -19.57 10.52 -6.62
C ILE A 20 -20.34 11.81 -6.37
N SER A 21 -20.96 11.97 -5.20
CA SER A 21 -21.69 13.19 -4.83
C SER A 21 -20.80 14.38 -4.48
N LEU A 22 -19.48 14.19 -4.32
CA LEU A 22 -18.55 15.28 -4.04
C LEU A 22 -18.26 16.06 -5.33
N PRO A 23 -18.53 17.39 -5.39
CA PRO A 23 -18.40 18.17 -6.63
C PRO A 23 -17.00 18.14 -7.27
N SER A 24 -15.94 18.10 -6.46
CA SER A 24 -14.55 18.07 -6.92
C SER A 24 -14.04 16.68 -7.28
N PHE A 25 -14.79 15.63 -6.98
CA PHE A 25 -14.39 14.24 -7.21
C PHE A 25 -15.25 13.59 -8.30
N GLY A 26 -16.54 13.48 -8.06
CA GLY A 26 -17.52 13.00 -9.04
C GLY A 26 -17.27 11.58 -9.54
N ILE A 27 -17.94 11.26 -10.63
CA ILE A 27 -17.77 9.98 -11.32
C ILE A 27 -16.38 9.86 -11.98
N GLU A 28 -15.79 10.98 -12.39
CA GLU A 28 -14.46 10.99 -13.00
C GLU A 28 -13.37 10.61 -11.99
N GLY A 29 -13.47 11.14 -10.76
CA GLY A 29 -12.57 10.77 -9.67
C GLY A 29 -12.66 9.28 -9.32
N GLN A 30 -13.87 8.74 -9.24
CA GLN A 30 -14.06 7.31 -8.99
C GLN A 30 -13.52 6.44 -10.13
N ASN A 31 -13.69 6.87 -11.39
CA ASN A 31 -13.10 6.18 -12.53
C ASN A 31 -11.55 6.24 -12.53
N LYS A 32 -10.95 7.33 -12.04
CA LYS A 32 -9.50 7.42 -11.85
C LYS A 32 -9.03 6.41 -10.81
N LEU A 33 -9.69 6.34 -9.64
CA LEU A 33 -9.37 5.34 -8.61
C LEU A 33 -9.45 3.92 -9.17
N ARG A 34 -10.53 3.60 -9.87
CA ARG A 34 -10.71 2.26 -10.46
C ARG A 34 -9.62 1.88 -11.46
N LYS A 35 -9.02 2.84 -12.14
CA LYS A 35 -7.94 2.60 -13.10
C LYS A 35 -6.56 2.59 -12.45
N SER A 36 -6.45 3.09 -11.24
CA SER A 36 -5.17 3.22 -10.54
C SER A 36 -4.77 1.92 -9.85
N SER A 37 -3.47 1.75 -9.72
CA SER A 37 -2.84 0.60 -9.08
C SER A 37 -1.86 1.06 -8.00
N VAL A 38 -1.93 0.45 -6.83
CA VAL A 38 -1.08 0.76 -5.68
C VAL A 38 -0.37 -0.49 -5.20
N LEU A 39 0.92 -0.41 -4.95
CA LEU A 39 1.71 -1.44 -4.26
C LEU A 39 1.92 -1.01 -2.81
N CYS A 40 1.43 -1.80 -1.87
CA CYS A 40 1.71 -1.62 -0.45
C CYS A 40 2.77 -2.62 -0.01
N ILE A 41 3.89 -2.11 0.51
CA ILE A 41 4.99 -2.92 1.01
C ILE A 41 4.82 -3.03 2.52
N GLY A 42 4.45 -4.22 2.99
CA GLY A 42 4.09 -4.53 4.36
C GLY A 42 2.58 -4.41 4.64
N ALA A 43 2.02 -5.45 5.27
CA ALA A 43 0.64 -5.53 5.78
C ALA A 43 0.57 -5.32 7.30
N GLY A 44 1.54 -4.58 7.84
CA GLY A 44 1.69 -4.29 9.26
C GLY A 44 0.82 -3.12 9.75
N GLY A 45 1.29 -2.41 10.78
CA GLY A 45 0.53 -1.35 11.45
C GLY A 45 0.14 -0.17 10.55
N LEU A 46 0.98 0.22 9.61
CA LEU A 46 0.69 1.27 8.63
C LEU A 46 0.00 0.71 7.38
N GLY A 47 0.44 -0.45 6.89
CA GLY A 47 -0.16 -1.09 5.73
C GLY A 47 -1.62 -1.50 5.95
N SER A 48 -1.98 -1.97 7.14
CA SER A 48 -3.34 -2.39 7.48
C SER A 48 -4.39 -1.31 7.20
N PRO A 49 -4.38 -0.15 7.85
CA PRO A 49 -5.38 0.88 7.59
C PRO A 49 -5.30 1.41 6.16
N CYS A 50 -4.10 1.59 5.59
CA CYS A 50 -3.95 2.08 4.23
C CYS A 50 -4.64 1.18 3.21
N THR A 51 -4.39 -0.14 3.26
CA THR A 51 -4.97 -1.10 2.32
C THR A 51 -6.48 -1.22 2.49
N MET A 52 -6.99 -1.20 3.72
CA MET A 52 -8.43 -1.23 4.00
C MET A 52 -9.14 -0.01 3.42
N TYR A 53 -8.62 1.20 3.62
CA TYR A 53 -9.24 2.42 3.09
C TYR A 53 -9.11 2.53 1.57
N LEU A 54 -7.99 2.10 0.98
CA LEU A 54 -7.85 2.03 -0.48
C LEU A 54 -8.84 1.04 -1.11
N ALA A 55 -9.00 -0.13 -0.50
CA ALA A 55 -9.98 -1.10 -0.95
C ALA A 55 -11.41 -0.55 -0.83
N ALA A 56 -11.77 0.03 0.33
CA ALA A 56 -13.09 0.63 0.55
C ALA A 56 -13.37 1.77 -0.43
N ALA A 57 -12.35 2.58 -0.76
CA ALA A 57 -12.45 3.68 -1.73
C ALA A 57 -12.63 3.20 -3.18
N GLY A 58 -12.30 1.95 -3.48
CA GLY A 58 -12.47 1.37 -4.81
C GLY A 58 -11.26 1.58 -5.73
N ILE A 59 -10.05 1.45 -5.18
CA ILE A 59 -8.84 1.34 -5.99
C ILE A 59 -8.96 0.14 -6.94
N GLY A 60 -8.51 0.28 -8.18
CA GLY A 60 -8.69 -0.78 -9.18
C GLY A 60 -7.82 -2.00 -8.91
N LYS A 61 -6.55 -1.77 -8.59
CA LYS A 61 -5.59 -2.82 -8.27
C LYS A 61 -4.80 -2.48 -7.00
N LEU A 62 -4.69 -3.44 -6.10
CA LEU A 62 -3.92 -3.34 -4.88
C LEU A 62 -2.96 -4.53 -4.78
N GLY A 63 -1.67 -4.23 -4.88
CA GLY A 63 -0.60 -5.18 -4.59
C GLY A 63 -0.23 -5.12 -3.11
N ILE A 64 -0.01 -6.26 -2.49
CA ILE A 64 0.47 -6.34 -1.11
C ILE A 64 1.61 -7.34 -1.07
N ILE A 65 2.74 -6.93 -0.54
CA ILE A 65 3.89 -7.80 -0.32
C ILE A 65 4.22 -7.86 1.17
N ASP A 66 4.19 -9.08 1.72
CA ASP A 66 4.52 -9.36 3.11
C ASP A 66 4.81 -10.85 3.26
N MET A 67 5.89 -11.22 3.96
CA MET A 67 6.30 -12.62 4.15
C MET A 67 5.93 -13.19 5.52
N ASP A 68 5.37 -12.35 6.40
CA ASP A 68 5.13 -12.72 7.79
C ASP A 68 3.83 -13.53 7.98
N VAL A 69 3.72 -14.11 9.14
CA VAL A 69 2.48 -14.65 9.68
C VAL A 69 1.86 -13.69 10.69
N VAL A 70 0.56 -13.79 10.90
CA VAL A 70 -0.15 -13.02 11.91
C VAL A 70 0.25 -13.51 13.30
N ASP A 71 0.72 -12.60 14.14
CA ASP A 71 1.07 -12.85 15.55
C ASP A 71 0.12 -12.11 16.48
N GLU A 72 -0.19 -12.70 17.64
CA GLU A 72 -1.09 -12.10 18.64
C GLU A 72 -0.63 -10.70 19.08
N SER A 73 0.69 -10.50 19.21
CA SER A 73 1.28 -9.22 19.59
C SER A 73 1.08 -8.12 18.54
N ASN A 74 0.67 -8.46 17.33
CA ASN A 74 0.45 -7.52 16.24
C ASN A 74 -0.99 -6.99 16.16
N ILE A 75 -1.97 -7.76 16.63
CA ILE A 75 -3.42 -7.51 16.41
C ILE A 75 -3.87 -6.17 16.98
N GLN A 76 -3.26 -5.70 18.07
CA GLN A 76 -3.61 -4.43 18.70
C GLN A 76 -3.41 -3.19 17.78
N ARG A 77 -2.66 -3.31 16.65
CA ARG A 77 -2.41 -2.22 15.68
C ARG A 77 -2.55 -2.64 14.21
N GLN A 78 -2.47 -3.93 13.91
CA GLN A 78 -2.58 -4.46 12.54
C GLN A 78 -4.03 -4.89 12.27
N ILE A 79 -4.93 -3.91 12.20
CA ILE A 79 -6.40 -4.08 12.16
C ILE A 79 -6.94 -4.79 10.92
N LEU A 80 -6.09 -5.09 9.96
CA LEU A 80 -6.41 -5.91 8.79
C LEU A 80 -6.60 -7.38 9.16
N HIS A 81 -5.99 -7.80 10.28
CA HIS A 81 -5.97 -9.17 10.77
C HIS A 81 -6.80 -9.33 12.03
N GLY A 82 -7.50 -10.45 12.15
CA GLY A 82 -8.29 -10.78 13.34
C GLY A 82 -7.63 -11.85 14.21
N SER A 83 -8.17 -12.08 15.41
CA SER A 83 -7.68 -13.13 16.30
C SER A 83 -7.80 -14.54 15.73
N SER A 84 -8.74 -14.76 14.80
CA SER A 84 -8.89 -16.02 14.05
C SER A 84 -7.76 -16.29 13.07
N ASP A 85 -6.98 -15.25 12.73
CA ASP A 85 -5.94 -15.32 11.70
C ASP A 85 -4.55 -15.60 12.31
N ILE A 86 -4.44 -15.73 13.65
CA ILE A 86 -3.16 -16.01 14.29
C ILE A 86 -2.54 -17.30 13.72
N GLY A 87 -1.29 -17.17 13.22
CA GLY A 87 -0.57 -18.25 12.55
C GLY A 87 -0.86 -18.37 11.05
N VAL A 88 -1.80 -17.61 10.50
CA VAL A 88 -2.06 -17.52 9.06
C VAL A 88 -1.09 -16.51 8.43
N LYS A 89 -0.71 -16.68 7.18
CA LYS A 89 0.09 -15.70 6.45
C LYS A 89 -0.65 -14.36 6.37
N LYS A 90 0.06 -13.25 6.61
CA LYS A 90 -0.55 -11.92 6.57
C LYS A 90 -1.23 -11.61 5.23
N ILE A 91 -0.65 -12.06 4.13
CA ILE A 91 -1.22 -11.86 2.80
C ILE A 91 -2.54 -12.62 2.61
N ASP A 92 -2.69 -13.83 3.18
CA ASP A 92 -3.93 -14.61 3.08
C ASP A 92 -5.04 -13.98 3.94
N SER A 93 -4.73 -13.61 5.19
CA SER A 93 -5.64 -12.87 6.06
C SER A 93 -6.05 -11.53 5.43
N ALA A 94 -5.10 -10.78 4.85
CA ALA A 94 -5.36 -9.55 4.12
C ALA A 94 -6.32 -9.75 2.95
N LYS A 95 -6.13 -10.82 2.18
CA LYS A 95 -7.01 -11.17 1.06
C LYS A 95 -8.46 -11.32 1.50
N ASP A 96 -8.69 -12.13 2.51
CA ASP A 96 -10.04 -12.43 2.97
C ASP A 96 -10.75 -11.17 3.48
N THR A 97 -10.07 -10.39 4.32
CA THR A 97 -10.60 -9.13 4.85
C THR A 97 -10.89 -8.11 3.74
N LEU A 98 -9.96 -7.92 2.80
CA LEU A 98 -10.10 -6.91 1.75
C LEU A 98 -11.15 -7.29 0.71
N GLN A 99 -11.32 -8.58 0.40
CA GLN A 99 -12.38 -9.06 -0.49
C GLN A 99 -13.76 -8.90 0.13
N GLU A 100 -13.89 -9.04 1.45
CA GLU A 100 -15.15 -8.76 2.16
C GLU A 100 -15.45 -7.26 2.18
N ILE A 101 -14.45 -6.42 2.37
CA ILE A 101 -14.61 -4.95 2.30
C ILE A 101 -15.03 -4.53 0.90
N ASN A 102 -14.35 -5.02 -0.15
CA ASN A 102 -14.65 -4.63 -1.53
C ASN A 102 -14.26 -5.70 -2.57
N PRO A 103 -15.24 -6.48 -3.06
CA PRO A 103 -14.99 -7.55 -4.02
C PRO A 103 -14.60 -7.06 -5.43
N TYR A 104 -14.69 -5.76 -5.71
CA TYR A 104 -14.35 -5.19 -7.02
C TYR A 104 -12.86 -4.83 -7.15
N VAL A 105 -12.11 -4.86 -6.06
CA VAL A 105 -10.67 -4.58 -6.07
C VAL A 105 -9.91 -5.81 -6.53
N LYS A 106 -9.04 -5.64 -7.52
CA LYS A 106 -8.11 -6.70 -7.93
C LYS A 106 -6.95 -6.75 -6.94
N LEU A 107 -6.84 -7.85 -6.19
CA LEU A 107 -5.73 -8.08 -5.27
C LEU A 107 -4.62 -8.88 -5.98
N GLU A 108 -3.39 -8.42 -5.82
CA GLU A 108 -2.16 -9.14 -6.20
C GLU A 108 -1.29 -9.30 -4.95
N LEU A 109 -1.08 -10.54 -4.53
CA LEU A 109 -0.45 -10.87 -3.24
C LEU A 109 0.89 -11.54 -3.47
N TYR A 110 1.91 -11.06 -2.77
CA TYR A 110 3.28 -11.56 -2.87
C TYR A 110 3.72 -12.04 -1.48
N ASP A 111 3.84 -13.37 -1.34
CA ASP A 111 4.28 -14.04 -0.11
C ASP A 111 5.81 -14.12 -0.10
N GLU A 112 6.44 -12.97 -0.06
CA GLU A 112 7.89 -12.84 -0.13
C GLU A 112 8.34 -11.50 0.47
N ALA A 113 9.63 -11.39 0.79
CA ALA A 113 10.23 -10.12 1.15
C ALA A 113 10.35 -9.22 -0.08
N PHE A 114 10.20 -7.90 0.13
CA PHE A 114 10.57 -6.93 -0.90
C PHE A 114 12.08 -6.74 -0.86
N ASP A 115 12.78 -7.26 -1.86
CA ASP A 115 14.23 -7.26 -1.93
C ASP A 115 14.77 -6.76 -3.28
N GLU A 116 16.09 -6.69 -3.44
CA GLU A 116 16.75 -6.20 -4.64
C GLU A 116 16.46 -7.04 -5.90
N ASN A 117 16.06 -8.31 -5.74
CA ASN A 117 15.80 -9.21 -6.87
C ASN A 117 14.40 -9.04 -7.46
N ASN A 118 13.43 -8.64 -6.62
CA ASN A 118 12.02 -8.57 -7.02
C ASN A 118 11.47 -7.13 -7.09
N ALA A 119 12.11 -6.16 -6.44
CA ALA A 119 11.61 -4.81 -6.26
C ALA A 119 11.20 -4.13 -7.59
N GLU A 120 12.09 -4.09 -8.58
CA GLU A 120 11.81 -3.48 -9.88
C GLU A 120 10.73 -4.26 -10.65
N VAL A 121 10.83 -5.60 -10.64
CA VAL A 121 9.92 -6.48 -11.40
C VAL A 121 8.49 -6.35 -10.91
N ILE A 122 8.30 -6.21 -9.59
CA ILE A 122 6.98 -6.05 -8.99
C ILE A 122 6.51 -4.60 -9.14
N ALA A 123 7.31 -3.62 -8.70
CA ALA A 123 6.90 -2.22 -8.59
C ALA A 123 6.53 -1.57 -9.93
N LYS A 124 7.19 -1.94 -11.02
CA LYS A 124 6.88 -1.40 -12.37
C LYS A 124 5.44 -1.64 -12.86
N ASN A 125 4.70 -2.51 -12.20
CA ASN A 125 3.31 -2.82 -12.53
C ASN A 125 2.29 -1.95 -11.78
N TYR A 126 2.77 -0.94 -11.04
CA TYR A 126 1.94 -0.08 -10.19
C TYR A 126 2.23 1.40 -10.44
N ASP A 127 1.21 2.23 -10.18
CA ASP A 127 1.30 3.68 -10.36
C ASP A 127 1.88 4.39 -9.13
N ILE A 128 1.73 3.80 -7.94
CA ILE A 128 2.13 4.37 -6.66
C ILE A 128 2.66 3.25 -5.75
N ILE A 129 3.70 3.55 -4.97
CA ILE A 129 4.22 2.69 -3.92
C ILE A 129 3.88 3.29 -2.56
N ILE A 130 3.37 2.49 -1.63
CA ILE A 130 3.17 2.85 -0.22
C ILE A 130 4.13 2.02 0.62
N ASP A 131 4.91 2.72 1.44
CA ASP A 131 5.82 2.10 2.41
C ASP A 131 5.11 1.88 3.74
N GLY A 132 4.79 0.62 4.02
CA GLY A 132 4.28 0.15 5.30
C GLY A 132 5.35 -0.54 6.15
N THR A 133 6.64 -0.41 5.79
CA THR A 133 7.74 -1.08 6.47
C THR A 133 8.18 -0.35 7.74
N ASP A 134 8.81 -1.09 8.64
CA ASP A 134 9.30 -0.59 9.92
C ASP A 134 10.84 -0.58 10.03
N ASN A 135 11.55 -0.93 8.95
CA ASN A 135 13.00 -1.01 8.96
C ASN A 135 13.66 -0.13 7.89
N PHE A 136 14.86 0.35 8.19
CA PHE A 136 15.59 1.26 7.30
C PHE A 136 16.04 0.62 5.98
N PRO A 137 16.58 -0.61 5.93
CA PRO A 137 16.97 -1.22 4.67
C PRO A 137 15.85 -1.24 3.65
N SER A 138 14.65 -1.65 4.06
CA SER A 138 13.46 -1.68 3.19
C SER A 138 13.07 -0.27 2.71
N ARG A 139 13.13 0.76 3.57
CA ARG A 139 12.82 2.14 3.19
C ARG A 139 13.77 2.68 2.12
N TYR A 140 15.06 2.40 2.25
CA TYR A 140 16.05 2.78 1.22
C TYR A 140 15.82 2.05 -0.08
N LEU A 141 15.51 0.77 -0.04
CA LEU A 141 15.20 -0.03 -1.23
C LEU A 141 13.94 0.49 -1.93
N VAL A 142 12.87 0.78 -1.17
CA VAL A 142 11.63 1.37 -1.71
C VAL A 142 11.91 2.70 -2.39
N ASN A 143 12.68 3.58 -1.73
CA ASN A 143 13.09 4.85 -2.32
C ASN A 143 13.87 4.65 -3.63
N ASP A 144 14.87 3.80 -3.62
CA ASP A 144 15.74 3.60 -4.78
C ASP A 144 14.95 3.01 -5.95
N THR A 145 14.04 2.07 -5.67
CA THR A 145 13.11 1.52 -6.67
C THR A 145 12.17 2.61 -7.22
N SER A 146 11.61 3.46 -6.35
CA SER A 146 10.76 4.59 -6.73
C SER A 146 11.50 5.57 -7.67
N VAL A 147 12.74 5.93 -7.32
CA VAL A 147 13.58 6.82 -8.13
C VAL A 147 13.92 6.19 -9.48
N LEU A 148 14.32 4.92 -9.49
CA LEU A 148 14.69 4.19 -10.70
C LEU A 148 13.53 4.10 -11.69
N LEU A 149 12.33 3.83 -11.20
CA LEU A 149 11.13 3.66 -12.01
C LEU A 149 10.36 4.96 -12.27
N GLY A 150 10.69 6.06 -11.58
CA GLY A 150 9.95 7.31 -11.64
C GLY A 150 8.53 7.22 -11.06
N ILE A 151 8.29 6.29 -10.13
CA ILE A 151 6.98 6.04 -9.52
C ILE A 151 6.88 6.82 -8.21
N PRO A 152 5.77 7.56 -7.95
CA PRO A 152 5.56 8.22 -6.67
C PRO A 152 5.60 7.26 -5.49
N TYR A 153 6.22 7.71 -4.41
CA TYR A 153 6.44 6.94 -3.19
C TYR A 153 5.80 7.65 -1.99
N VAL A 154 4.86 7.00 -1.34
CA VAL A 154 4.23 7.49 -0.11
C VAL A 154 4.97 6.89 1.08
N TYR A 155 5.72 7.74 1.77
CA TYR A 155 6.46 7.38 2.97
C TYR A 155 5.61 7.63 4.22
N GLY A 156 5.59 6.66 5.13
CA GLY A 156 5.03 6.79 6.46
C GLY A 156 5.94 6.18 7.51
N SER A 157 6.08 6.81 8.65
CA SER A 157 6.76 6.21 9.81
C SER A 157 6.18 6.71 11.12
N ILE A 158 6.26 5.86 12.14
CA ILE A 158 5.84 6.18 13.48
C ILE A 158 6.98 5.81 14.43
N PHE A 159 7.30 6.73 15.33
CA PHE A 159 8.21 6.49 16.43
C PHE A 159 7.60 7.07 17.71
N ARG A 160 7.26 6.21 18.65
CA ARG A 160 6.60 6.57 19.91
C ARG A 160 5.28 7.33 19.67
N PHE A 161 5.25 8.64 19.91
CA PHE A 161 4.08 9.53 19.76
C PHE A 161 4.22 10.50 18.59
N GLU A 162 5.23 10.32 17.75
CA GLU A 162 5.48 11.14 16.58
C GLU A 162 5.29 10.32 15.31
N GLY A 163 4.63 10.91 14.33
CA GLY A 163 4.44 10.32 13.01
C GLY A 163 4.97 11.25 11.92
N GLN A 164 5.51 10.65 10.87
CA GLN A 164 5.93 11.37 9.68
C GLN A 164 5.20 10.77 8.48
N VAL A 165 4.73 11.62 7.58
CA VAL A 165 4.16 11.23 6.31
C VAL A 165 4.56 12.24 5.25
N THR A 166 4.96 11.74 4.09
CA THR A 166 5.24 12.57 2.92
C THR A 166 5.08 11.78 1.63
N VAL A 167 5.02 12.49 0.52
CA VAL A 167 5.05 11.92 -0.82
C VAL A 167 6.32 12.38 -1.51
N PHE A 168 7.09 11.42 -2.01
CA PHE A 168 8.21 11.66 -2.90
C PHE A 168 7.77 11.40 -4.34
N SER A 169 7.98 12.37 -5.23
CA SER A 169 7.63 12.25 -6.64
C SER A 169 8.88 12.52 -7.49
N PRO A 170 9.73 11.50 -7.70
CA PRO A 170 11.01 11.67 -8.38
C PRO A 170 10.86 12.11 -9.84
N SER A 171 9.79 11.71 -10.51
CA SER A 171 9.48 12.14 -11.88
C SER A 171 9.24 13.65 -12.01
N ASP A 172 8.81 14.30 -10.93
CA ASP A 172 8.54 15.74 -10.91
C ASP A 172 9.77 16.59 -10.51
N GLY A 173 10.94 15.95 -10.36
CA GLY A 173 12.19 16.60 -9.96
C GLY A 173 12.23 16.98 -8.48
N GLY A 174 11.33 16.46 -7.66
CA GLY A 174 11.30 16.66 -6.21
C GLY A 174 12.39 15.87 -5.49
N PRO A 175 12.60 16.16 -4.17
CA PRO A 175 13.52 15.40 -3.35
C PRO A 175 13.03 13.94 -3.21
N CYS A 176 13.97 13.04 -2.95
CA CYS A 176 13.68 11.66 -2.57
C CYS A 176 14.01 11.43 -1.08
N TYR A 177 13.75 10.23 -0.57
CA TYR A 177 14.04 9.88 0.82
C TYR A 177 15.53 10.09 1.19
N ARG A 178 16.47 9.75 0.28
CA ARG A 178 17.90 10.00 0.48
C ARG A 178 18.29 11.48 0.52
N CYS A 179 17.48 12.37 -0.02
CA CYS A 179 17.72 13.81 0.10
C CYS A 179 17.46 14.32 1.54
N LEU A 180 16.53 13.69 2.26
CA LEU A 180 16.23 13.99 3.66
C LEU A 180 17.12 13.18 4.61
N PHE A 181 17.38 11.94 4.29
CA PHE A 181 18.13 10.97 5.09
C PHE A 181 19.23 10.35 4.23
N PRO A 182 20.37 11.07 4.01
CA PRO A 182 21.41 10.61 3.10
C PRO A 182 22.05 9.27 3.54
N ASP A 183 22.25 9.14 4.84
CA ASP A 183 22.89 7.97 5.43
C ASP A 183 21.92 7.22 6.36
N PRO A 184 21.92 5.89 6.32
CA PRO A 184 21.17 5.10 7.30
C PRO A 184 21.74 5.34 8.70
N PRO A 185 20.89 5.32 9.75
CA PRO A 185 21.38 5.46 11.12
C PRO A 185 22.38 4.34 11.43
N ALA A 186 23.36 4.67 12.26
CA ALA A 186 24.36 3.69 12.71
C ALA A 186 23.64 2.50 13.40
N LYS A 187 24.17 1.30 13.20
CA LYS A 187 23.64 0.09 13.85
C LYS A 187 23.53 0.31 15.37
N GLY A 188 22.32 0.07 15.90
CA GLY A 188 22.02 0.26 17.34
C GLY A 188 21.69 1.69 17.76
N ALA A 189 21.65 2.65 16.83
CA ALA A 189 21.26 4.04 17.14
C ALA A 189 19.74 4.21 17.29
N VAL A 190 18.97 3.28 16.77
CA VAL A 190 17.51 3.24 16.88
C VAL A 190 17.13 1.90 17.50
N PRO A 191 16.24 1.87 18.51
CA PRO A 191 15.71 0.62 19.05
C PRO A 191 14.97 -0.15 17.97
N ASP A 192 15.12 -1.48 17.98
CA ASP A 192 14.32 -2.41 17.18
C ASP A 192 12.85 -2.39 17.62
#